data_ac9fba23aab7872a1464321829bb041a
#
_entry.id   ac9fba23aab7872a1464321829bb041a
#
_cell.length_a   1.000
_cell.length_b   1.000
_cell.length_c   1.000
_cell.angle_alpha   90.00
_cell.angle_beta   90.00
_cell.angle_gamma   90.00
#
_symmetry.space_group_name_H-M   'P 1'
#
loop_
_entity.id
_entity.type
_entity.pdbx_description
1 polymer ?
#
loop_
_entity_poly.entity_id
_entity_poly.type
_entity_poly.pdbx_seq_one_letter_code
_entity_poly.pdbx_strand_id
1 'polypeptide(L)'
;MIKQQTLYAVRDEIINALHVDVRTRGQLDFDGSMITVYGKRVRSVDDVTGQRFDPEPVRGRSTRPYKTNSCPLPPNAFSLSRTSRAVNMLPEHLNSLALYAYAERCEWHHVETVARDLWQAFLASQEKAFRAKKEKTLKGMVYLSMQNWKHQVQTDSDLHTPQRIRELLDINEHHWRRDWLPYWRQLHELLSDIDYQVLLNVYRTTSRKARVDKKETAAA
;
A
#
# COMPACT_ATOMS: atom_id res chain seq x y z
N MET A 1 26.41 -2.63 4.40
CA MET A 1 25.47 -1.60 4.90
C MET A 1 24.94 -0.81 3.73
N ILE A 2 23.62 -0.68 3.57
CA ILE A 2 23.02 0.09 2.48
C ILE A 2 23.06 1.57 2.87
N LYS A 3 23.40 2.44 1.91
CA LYS A 3 23.42 3.89 2.17
C LYS A 3 22.01 4.41 2.42
N GLN A 4 21.84 5.33 3.34
CA GLN A 4 20.55 5.93 3.70
C GLN A 4 19.84 6.56 2.49
N GLN A 5 20.59 7.24 1.61
CA GLN A 5 20.06 7.79 0.35
C GLN A 5 19.41 6.74 -0.54
N THR A 6 19.94 5.50 -0.56
CA THR A 6 19.35 4.40 -1.32
C THR A 6 18.00 3.98 -0.75
N LEU A 7 17.85 3.99 0.58
CA LEU A 7 16.58 3.66 1.24
C LEU A 7 15.51 4.71 0.96
N TYR A 8 15.87 5.99 0.96
CA TYR A 8 14.94 7.06 0.55
C TYR A 8 14.47 6.88 -0.89
N ALA A 9 15.38 6.60 -1.83
CA ALA A 9 15.02 6.34 -3.22
C ALA A 9 14.09 5.13 -3.37
N VAL A 10 14.31 4.05 -2.59
CA VAL A 10 13.41 2.89 -2.57
C VAL A 10 12.04 3.24 -2.01
N ARG A 11 11.98 4.08 -0.97
CA ARG A 11 10.72 4.57 -0.41
C ARG A 11 9.91 5.34 -1.45
N ASP A 12 10.53 6.28 -2.14
CA ASP A 12 9.89 7.06 -3.20
C ASP A 12 9.40 6.16 -4.35
N GLU A 13 10.17 5.13 -4.70
CA GLU A 13 9.78 4.15 -5.71
C GLU A 13 8.57 3.32 -5.26
N ILE A 14 8.50 2.92 -3.98
CA ILE A 14 7.34 2.21 -3.41
C ILE A 14 6.10 3.12 -3.42
N ILE A 15 6.22 4.36 -2.97
CA ILE A 15 5.13 5.33 -2.99
C ILE A 15 4.60 5.48 -4.42
N ASN A 16 5.48 5.73 -5.38
CA ASN A 16 5.10 5.86 -6.78
C ASN A 16 4.46 4.58 -7.33
N ALA A 17 4.96 3.40 -6.95
CA ALA A 17 4.44 2.12 -7.43
C ALA A 17 3.06 1.79 -6.87
N LEU A 18 2.72 2.28 -5.66
CA LEU A 18 1.44 2.03 -5.02
C LEU A 18 0.39 3.12 -5.32
N HIS A 19 0.83 4.32 -5.75
CA HIS A 19 -0.07 5.41 -6.15
C HIS A 19 -0.44 5.37 -7.63
N VAL A 20 0.41 4.78 -8.49
CA VAL A 20 0.11 4.70 -9.91
C VAL A 20 -0.69 3.45 -10.20
N ASP A 21 -1.95 3.62 -10.56
CA ASP A 21 -2.79 2.57 -11.15
C ASP A 21 -2.26 2.24 -12.56
N VAL A 22 -1.22 1.40 -12.63
CA VAL A 22 -0.73 0.87 -13.89
C VAL A 22 -1.72 -0.17 -14.38
N ARG A 23 -2.77 0.26 -15.05
CA ARG A 23 -3.74 -0.63 -15.67
C ARG A 23 -3.11 -1.26 -16.90
N THR A 24 -2.89 -2.56 -16.85
CA THR A 24 -2.52 -3.33 -18.03
C THR A 24 -3.73 -3.48 -18.94
N ARG A 25 -3.49 -3.73 -20.24
CA ARG A 25 -4.57 -3.87 -21.23
C ARG A 25 -5.65 -4.87 -20.82
N GLY A 26 -5.29 -5.99 -20.16
CA GLY A 26 -6.26 -6.96 -19.67
C GLY A 26 -7.14 -6.44 -18.54
N GLN A 27 -6.64 -5.50 -17.71
CA GLN A 27 -7.43 -4.86 -16.67
C GLN A 27 -8.38 -3.79 -17.22
N LEU A 28 -8.02 -3.12 -18.32
CA LEU A 28 -8.90 -2.18 -19.01
C LEU A 28 -10.08 -2.89 -19.67
N ASP A 29 -9.87 -4.11 -20.17
CA ASP A 29 -10.92 -4.93 -20.78
C ASP A 29 -11.87 -5.55 -19.71
N PHE A 30 -11.46 -5.61 -18.45
CA PHE A 30 -12.22 -6.12 -17.31
C PHE A 30 -12.93 -5.02 -16.48
N ASP A 31 -12.87 -3.78 -16.91
CA ASP A 31 -13.63 -2.74 -16.22
C ASP A 31 -15.14 -3.06 -16.38
N GLY A 32 -15.81 -3.28 -15.23
CA GLY A 32 -17.16 -3.85 -15.16
C GLY A 32 -18.25 -3.14 -16.01
N SER A 33 -17.93 -1.95 -16.51
CA SER A 33 -18.75 -1.24 -17.50
C SER A 33 -18.84 -1.96 -18.86
N MET A 34 -17.82 -2.77 -19.20
CA MET A 34 -17.78 -3.52 -20.46
C MET A 34 -18.49 -4.87 -20.39
N ILE A 35 -18.70 -5.42 -19.21
CA ILE A 35 -19.43 -6.69 -19.02
C ILE A 35 -20.93 -6.53 -19.34
N THR A 36 -21.45 -5.34 -19.15
CA THR A 36 -22.85 -5.02 -19.48
C THR A 36 -23.13 -5.02 -20.98
N VAL A 37 -22.13 -4.83 -21.82
CA VAL A 37 -22.31 -4.87 -23.30
C VAL A 37 -22.51 -6.30 -23.80
N TYR A 38 -22.06 -7.31 -23.06
CA TYR A 38 -22.33 -8.72 -23.34
C TYR A 38 -23.45 -9.31 -22.48
N GLY A 39 -24.15 -8.47 -21.72
CA GLY A 39 -25.41 -8.82 -21.09
C GLY A 39 -26.36 -9.36 -22.17
N LYS A 40 -27.17 -10.39 -21.82
CA LYS A 40 -28.16 -11.03 -22.70
C LYS A 40 -28.70 -10.03 -23.69
N ARG A 41 -28.45 -10.26 -25.00
CA ARG A 41 -28.96 -9.43 -26.07
C ARG A 41 -30.45 -9.28 -25.83
N VAL A 42 -30.88 -8.06 -25.56
CA VAL A 42 -32.33 -7.76 -25.46
C VAL A 42 -32.86 -7.91 -26.89
N ARG A 43 -33.66 -8.92 -27.07
CA ARG A 43 -34.36 -9.10 -28.36
C ARG A 43 -35.22 -7.88 -28.57
N SER A 44 -34.92 -7.11 -29.59
CA SER A 44 -35.78 -6.01 -30.00
C SER A 44 -37.09 -6.58 -30.54
N VAL A 45 -38.21 -6.01 -30.16
CA VAL A 45 -39.53 -6.34 -30.64
C VAL A 45 -39.93 -5.25 -31.61
N ASP A 46 -40.39 -5.63 -32.81
CA ASP A 46 -40.97 -4.68 -33.74
C ASP A 46 -42.32 -4.21 -33.20
N ASP A 47 -42.45 -2.92 -32.97
CA ASP A 47 -43.64 -2.31 -32.39
C ASP A 47 -44.92 -2.46 -33.29
N VAL A 48 -44.73 -2.74 -34.57
CA VAL A 48 -45.84 -2.88 -35.54
C VAL A 48 -46.28 -4.32 -35.69
N THR A 49 -45.35 -5.26 -35.78
CA THR A 49 -45.66 -6.67 -36.06
C THR A 49 -45.57 -7.57 -34.84
N GLY A 50 -45.03 -7.09 -33.73
CA GLY A 50 -44.78 -7.87 -32.51
C GLY A 50 -43.74 -8.99 -32.67
N GLN A 51 -43.06 -9.08 -33.81
CA GLN A 51 -42.02 -10.07 -34.04
C GLN A 51 -40.74 -9.73 -33.31
N ARG A 52 -40.10 -10.75 -32.71
CA ARG A 52 -38.84 -10.62 -32.04
C ARG A 52 -37.68 -10.84 -33.00
N PHE A 53 -36.85 -9.82 -33.16
CA PHE A 53 -35.65 -9.91 -33.97
C PHE A 53 -34.42 -10.16 -33.06
N ASP A 54 -33.59 -11.10 -33.49
CA ASP A 54 -32.21 -11.15 -32.98
C ASP A 54 -31.39 -10.15 -33.79
N PRO A 55 -30.90 -9.06 -33.19
CA PRO A 55 -30.07 -8.10 -33.92
C PRO A 55 -28.88 -8.82 -34.52
N GLU A 56 -28.66 -8.64 -35.83
CA GLU A 56 -27.45 -9.19 -36.45
C GLU A 56 -26.20 -8.76 -35.71
N PRO A 57 -25.27 -9.70 -35.43
CA PRO A 57 -24.03 -9.35 -34.80
C PRO A 57 -23.27 -8.38 -35.70
N VAL A 58 -23.06 -7.16 -35.25
CA VAL A 58 -22.20 -6.19 -35.95
C VAL A 58 -20.80 -6.80 -36.05
N ARG A 59 -20.48 -7.42 -37.14
CA ARG A 59 -19.18 -7.94 -37.47
C ARG A 59 -18.29 -6.79 -37.96
N GLY A 60 -17.84 -5.93 -37.00
CA GLY A 60 -16.84 -4.95 -37.28
C GLY A 60 -15.49 -5.64 -37.56
N ARG A 61 -15.03 -5.67 -38.79
CA ARG A 61 -13.63 -5.96 -39.08
C ARG A 61 -12.81 -4.83 -38.51
N SER A 62 -12.00 -5.12 -37.50
CA SER A 62 -10.98 -4.18 -37.05
C SER A 62 -9.95 -4.03 -38.18
N THR A 63 -10.10 -3.00 -38.97
CA THR A 63 -9.15 -2.65 -40.06
C THR A 63 -7.94 -1.91 -39.57
N ARG A 64 -7.83 -1.66 -38.28
CA ARG A 64 -6.70 -0.94 -37.70
C ARG A 64 -5.58 -1.92 -37.35
N PRO A 65 -4.45 -1.95 -38.10
CA PRO A 65 -3.32 -2.80 -37.80
C PRO A 65 -2.61 -2.40 -36.49
N TYR A 66 -2.84 -1.18 -36.01
CA TYR A 66 -2.22 -0.65 -34.80
C TYR A 66 -3.32 -0.11 -33.87
N LYS A 67 -3.50 -0.77 -32.74
CA LYS A 67 -4.24 -0.19 -31.63
C LYS A 67 -3.32 0.78 -30.89
N THR A 68 -3.44 2.05 -31.19
CA THR A 68 -2.85 3.08 -30.35
C THR A 68 -3.58 3.06 -29.02
N ASN A 69 -2.85 2.75 -27.92
CA ASN A 69 -3.40 2.88 -26.60
C ASN A 69 -3.80 4.34 -26.39
N SER A 70 -5.05 4.57 -26.03
CA SER A 70 -5.55 5.89 -25.63
C SER A 70 -4.88 6.40 -24.35
N CYS A 71 -4.28 5.50 -23.59
CA CYS A 71 -3.51 5.80 -22.37
C CYS A 71 -2.15 5.08 -22.45
N PRO A 72 -1.11 5.72 -22.98
CA PRO A 72 0.21 5.12 -23.04
C PRO A 72 0.73 4.88 -21.60
N LEU A 73 1.36 3.74 -21.39
CA LEU A 73 2.02 3.45 -20.12
C LEU A 73 3.11 4.50 -19.84
N PRO A 74 3.22 4.98 -18.60
CA PRO A 74 4.31 5.89 -18.24
C PRO A 74 5.67 5.21 -18.48
N PRO A 75 6.73 5.97 -18.78
CA PRO A 75 8.05 5.43 -19.13
C PRO A 75 8.63 4.47 -18.08
N ASN A 76 8.26 4.66 -16.82
CA ASN A 76 8.71 3.87 -15.68
C ASN A 76 7.72 2.75 -15.26
N ALA A 77 6.67 2.47 -16.06
CA ALA A 77 5.63 1.49 -15.70
C ALA A 77 6.18 0.10 -15.36
N PHE A 78 7.23 -0.34 -16.07
CA PHE A 78 7.85 -1.65 -15.81
C PHE A 78 8.61 -1.68 -14.48
N SER A 79 9.33 -0.61 -14.12
CA SER A 79 10.02 -0.52 -12.83
C SER A 79 9.00 -0.45 -11.70
N LEU A 80 7.97 0.38 -11.81
CA LEU A 80 6.90 0.49 -10.83
C LEU A 80 6.14 -0.83 -10.63
N SER A 81 5.82 -1.52 -11.73
CA SER A 81 5.19 -2.86 -11.68
C SER A 81 6.08 -3.90 -10.98
N ARG A 82 7.42 -3.81 -11.17
CA ARG A 82 8.39 -4.67 -10.48
C ARG A 82 8.39 -4.39 -8.98
N THR A 83 8.39 -3.13 -8.58
CA THR A 83 8.37 -2.71 -7.18
C THR A 83 7.06 -3.07 -6.51
N SER A 84 5.92 -2.86 -7.17
CA SER A 84 4.61 -3.29 -6.67
C SER A 84 4.56 -4.81 -6.43
N ARG A 85 5.09 -5.63 -7.36
CA ARG A 85 5.20 -7.09 -7.14
C ARG A 85 6.12 -7.42 -5.98
N ALA A 86 7.23 -6.70 -5.81
CA ALA A 86 8.14 -6.94 -4.69
C ALA A 86 7.47 -6.66 -3.35
N VAL A 87 6.64 -5.60 -3.26
CA VAL A 87 5.82 -5.31 -2.07
C VAL A 87 4.82 -6.43 -1.82
N ASN A 88 4.09 -6.90 -2.84
CA ASN A 88 3.09 -7.97 -2.71
C ASN A 88 3.70 -9.34 -2.36
N MET A 89 5.00 -9.53 -2.57
CA MET A 89 5.73 -10.75 -2.18
C MET A 89 6.31 -10.71 -0.76
N LEU A 90 6.14 -9.59 -0.05
CA LEU A 90 6.57 -9.48 1.35
C LEU A 90 5.74 -10.41 2.26
N PRO A 91 6.30 -10.86 3.41
CA PRO A 91 5.50 -11.46 4.47
C PRO A 91 4.35 -10.55 4.90
N GLU A 92 3.24 -11.14 5.33
CA GLU A 92 1.98 -10.42 5.61
C GLU A 92 2.16 -9.20 6.52
N HIS A 93 2.92 -9.32 7.60
CA HIS A 93 3.18 -8.21 8.52
C HIS A 93 3.95 -7.04 7.88
N LEU A 94 4.95 -7.33 7.02
CA LEU A 94 5.70 -6.30 6.29
C LEU A 94 4.88 -5.71 5.14
N ASN A 95 4.10 -6.54 4.44
CA ASN A 95 3.20 -6.10 3.38
C ASN A 95 2.13 -5.16 3.94
N SER A 96 1.50 -5.52 5.07
CA SER A 96 0.50 -4.69 5.73
C SER A 96 1.07 -3.34 6.16
N LEU A 97 2.30 -3.30 6.70
CA LEU A 97 2.95 -2.01 7.00
C LEU A 97 3.23 -1.21 5.74
N ALA A 98 3.73 -1.84 4.67
CA ALA A 98 4.03 -1.15 3.41
C ALA A 98 2.76 -0.54 2.80
N LEU A 99 1.64 -1.27 2.78
CA LEU A 99 0.35 -0.77 2.29
C LEU A 99 -0.22 0.31 3.21
N TYR A 100 -0.10 0.15 4.52
CA TYR A 100 -0.54 1.17 5.47
C TYR A 100 0.22 2.49 5.31
N ALA A 101 1.55 2.42 5.20
CA ALA A 101 2.41 3.59 5.18
C ALA A 101 2.41 4.33 3.83
N TYR A 102 2.41 3.56 2.73
CA TYR A 102 2.75 4.08 1.41
C TYR A 102 1.60 4.08 0.41
N ALA A 103 0.55 3.26 0.60
CA ALA A 103 -0.58 3.27 -0.31
C ALA A 103 -1.52 4.45 0.00
N GLU A 104 -2.12 5.01 -1.06
CA GLU A 104 -3.14 6.05 -0.94
C GLU A 104 -4.38 5.53 -0.20
N ARG A 105 -4.80 4.32 -0.55
CA ARG A 105 -5.92 3.62 0.08
C ARG A 105 -5.42 2.38 0.80
N CYS A 106 -5.77 2.28 2.07
CA CYS A 106 -5.41 1.14 2.91
C CYS A 106 -6.69 0.52 3.48
N GLU A 107 -6.84 -0.78 3.31
CA GLU A 107 -7.95 -1.52 3.89
C GLU A 107 -7.76 -1.65 5.41
N TRP A 108 -8.88 -1.67 6.14
CA TRP A 108 -8.85 -1.67 7.61
C TRP A 108 -8.09 -2.87 8.20
N HIS A 109 -8.16 -4.03 7.57
CA HIS A 109 -7.46 -5.23 8.06
C HIS A 109 -5.92 -5.04 8.11
N HIS A 110 -5.33 -4.25 7.20
CA HIS A 110 -3.90 -3.93 7.27
C HIS A 110 -3.58 -3.05 8.49
N VAL A 111 -4.46 -2.10 8.81
CA VAL A 111 -4.31 -1.25 10.01
C VAL A 111 -4.35 -2.12 11.28
N GLU A 112 -5.29 -3.05 11.36
CA GLU A 112 -5.41 -3.98 12.49
C GLU A 112 -4.20 -4.92 12.61
N THR A 113 -3.71 -5.43 11.48
CA THR A 113 -2.53 -6.30 11.45
C THR A 113 -1.30 -5.54 11.96
N VAL A 114 -1.04 -4.34 11.44
CA VAL A 114 0.09 -3.51 11.91
C VAL A 114 -0.04 -3.17 13.39
N ALA A 115 -1.24 -2.78 13.85
CA ALA A 115 -1.46 -2.44 15.25
C ALA A 115 -1.24 -3.65 16.18
N ARG A 116 -1.70 -4.83 15.77
CA ARG A 116 -1.52 -6.08 16.52
C ARG A 116 -0.04 -6.47 16.60
N ASP A 117 0.66 -6.44 15.47
CA ASP A 117 2.05 -6.86 15.38
C ASP A 117 2.96 -5.88 16.12
N LEU A 118 2.72 -4.57 15.98
CA LEU A 118 3.42 -3.54 16.76
C LEU A 118 3.17 -3.70 18.25
N TRP A 119 1.92 -3.98 18.67
CA TRP A 119 1.59 -4.23 20.07
C TRP A 119 2.31 -5.47 20.61
N GLN A 120 2.37 -6.56 19.86
CA GLN A 120 3.09 -7.77 20.24
C GLN A 120 4.60 -7.53 20.35
N ALA A 121 5.20 -6.85 19.37
CA ALA A 121 6.62 -6.48 19.41
C ALA A 121 6.92 -5.57 20.61
N PHE A 122 6.05 -4.62 20.89
CA PHE A 122 6.17 -3.74 22.06
C PHE A 122 6.09 -4.53 23.37
N LEU A 123 5.13 -5.44 23.52
CA LEU A 123 5.00 -6.29 24.71
C LEU A 123 6.23 -7.20 24.91
N ALA A 124 6.75 -7.77 23.82
CA ALA A 124 7.94 -8.63 23.89
C ALA A 124 9.20 -7.89 24.39
N SER A 125 9.23 -6.58 24.21
CA SER A 125 10.34 -5.72 24.70
C SER A 125 10.17 -5.28 26.15
N GLN A 126 9.03 -5.62 26.80
CA GLN A 126 8.76 -5.23 28.20
C GLN A 126 9.05 -6.38 29.15
N GLU A 127 9.72 -6.07 30.26
CA GLU A 127 10.00 -7.06 31.30
C GLU A 127 8.77 -7.41 32.18
N LYS A 128 7.83 -6.48 32.28
CA LYS A 128 6.69 -6.59 33.22
C LYS A 128 5.36 -6.37 32.51
N ALA A 129 4.38 -7.13 32.90
CA ALA A 129 2.99 -6.94 32.46
C ALA A 129 2.41 -5.62 32.97
N PHE A 130 1.61 -4.98 32.15
CA PHE A 130 0.93 -3.73 32.48
C PHE A 130 -0.38 -3.96 33.24
N ARG A 131 -0.75 -3.01 34.10
CA ARG A 131 -2.09 -2.97 34.68
C ARG A 131 -3.11 -2.65 33.60
N ALA A 132 -4.33 -3.20 33.70
CA ALA A 132 -5.37 -3.06 32.67
C ALA A 132 -5.65 -1.61 32.23
N LYS A 133 -5.67 -0.65 33.17
CA LYS A 133 -5.86 0.77 32.83
C LYS A 133 -4.71 1.31 31.98
N LYS A 134 -3.47 0.99 32.34
CA LYS A 134 -2.28 1.43 31.58
C LYS A 134 -2.23 0.77 30.21
N GLU A 135 -2.57 -0.50 30.13
CA GLU A 135 -2.63 -1.25 28.86
C GLU A 135 -3.64 -0.62 27.89
N LYS A 136 -4.84 -0.23 28.37
CA LYS A 136 -5.84 0.47 27.54
C LYS A 136 -5.28 1.76 26.95
N THR A 137 -4.59 2.57 27.74
CA THR A 137 -3.97 3.81 27.28
C THR A 137 -2.83 3.53 26.29
N LEU A 138 -2.01 2.50 26.53
CA LEU A 138 -0.93 2.10 25.61
C LEU A 138 -1.49 1.60 24.27
N LYS A 139 -2.59 0.87 24.24
CA LYS A 139 -3.25 0.48 22.99
C LYS A 139 -3.73 1.70 22.19
N GLY A 140 -4.28 2.72 22.86
CA GLY A 140 -4.58 4.00 22.21
C GLY A 140 -3.32 4.69 21.66
N MET A 141 -2.21 4.64 22.42
CA MET A 141 -0.93 5.21 22.00
C MET A 141 -0.36 4.50 20.76
N VAL A 142 -0.55 3.20 20.60
CA VAL A 142 -0.14 2.44 19.40
C VAL A 142 -0.79 3.02 18.14
N TYR A 143 -2.10 3.24 18.14
CA TYR A 143 -2.79 3.82 16.98
C TYR A 143 -2.34 5.26 16.69
N LEU A 144 -2.15 6.08 17.72
CA LEU A 144 -1.66 7.45 17.53
C LEU A 144 -0.21 7.48 17.01
N SER A 145 0.65 6.59 17.50
CA SER A 145 2.03 6.47 17.02
C SER A 145 2.09 6.03 15.56
N MET A 146 1.24 5.09 15.16
CA MET A 146 1.12 4.66 13.76
C MET A 146 0.68 5.82 12.84
N GLN A 147 -0.33 6.58 13.24
CA GLN A 147 -0.81 7.73 12.47
C GLN A 147 0.26 8.81 12.35
N ASN A 148 0.91 9.17 13.46
CA ASN A 148 1.96 10.17 13.48
C ASN A 148 3.16 9.73 12.65
N TRP A 149 3.58 8.49 12.79
CA TRP A 149 4.69 7.91 12.04
C TRP A 149 4.39 7.86 10.53
N LYS A 150 3.19 7.43 10.12
CA LYS A 150 2.77 7.45 8.70
C LYS A 150 2.87 8.86 8.13
N HIS A 151 2.32 9.84 8.83
CA HIS A 151 2.36 11.23 8.40
C HIS A 151 3.80 11.77 8.30
N GLN A 152 4.64 11.44 9.29
CA GLN A 152 6.04 11.82 9.32
C GLN A 152 6.83 11.24 8.13
N VAL A 153 6.56 9.99 7.77
CA VAL A 153 7.18 9.33 6.61
C VAL A 153 6.75 9.96 5.29
N GLN A 154 5.52 10.48 5.20
CA GLN A 154 4.98 11.06 3.97
C GLN A 154 5.27 12.57 3.82
N THR A 155 5.37 13.31 4.92
CA THR A 155 5.43 14.78 4.91
C THR A 155 6.60 15.38 5.68
N ASP A 156 7.46 14.54 6.29
CA ASP A 156 8.55 14.95 7.20
C ASP A 156 8.09 15.86 8.37
N SER A 157 6.81 15.77 8.75
CA SER A 157 6.22 16.57 9.82
C SER A 157 5.34 15.72 10.74
N ASP A 158 5.20 16.16 11.99
CA ASP A 158 4.33 15.50 12.96
C ASP A 158 2.86 15.82 12.71
N LEU A 159 2.00 14.81 12.66
CA LEU A 159 0.54 14.96 12.57
C LEU A 159 -0.05 15.52 13.87
N HIS A 160 0.45 14.99 14.99
CA HIS A 160 -0.03 15.34 16.32
C HIS A 160 1.06 15.96 17.15
N THR A 161 0.79 17.15 17.69
CA THR A 161 1.67 17.76 18.70
C THR A 161 1.64 16.94 19.99
N PRO A 162 2.73 16.96 20.80
CA PRO A 162 2.74 16.29 22.10
C PRO A 162 1.59 16.69 23.02
N GLN A 163 1.15 17.93 22.94
CA GLN A 163 -0.03 18.43 23.67
C GLN A 163 -1.30 17.68 23.21
N ARG A 164 -1.51 17.59 21.91
CA ARG A 164 -2.69 16.90 21.36
C ARG A 164 -2.73 15.41 21.69
N ILE A 165 -1.57 14.74 21.68
CA ILE A 165 -1.47 13.34 22.07
C ILE A 165 -1.87 13.16 23.54
N ARG A 166 -1.42 14.05 24.43
CA ARG A 166 -1.77 14.03 25.85
C ARG A 166 -3.27 14.22 26.09
N GLU A 167 -3.88 15.17 25.38
CA GLU A 167 -5.32 15.43 25.42
C GLU A 167 -6.11 14.18 24.99
N LEU A 168 -5.74 13.55 23.88
CA LEU A 168 -6.41 12.35 23.35
C LEU A 168 -6.29 11.13 24.28
N LEU A 169 -5.19 11.02 25.02
CA LEU A 169 -4.93 9.91 25.94
C LEU A 169 -5.30 10.23 27.39
N ASP A 170 -5.80 11.41 27.68
CA ASP A 170 -6.10 11.91 29.03
C ASP A 170 -4.90 11.78 29.99
N ILE A 171 -3.73 12.24 29.54
CA ILE A 171 -2.47 12.17 30.27
C ILE A 171 -2.01 13.56 30.68
N ASN A 172 -1.72 13.74 31.97
CA ASN A 172 -1.13 14.98 32.47
C ASN A 172 0.33 15.15 31.94
N GLU A 173 0.75 16.42 31.74
CA GLU A 173 2.07 16.76 31.21
C GLU A 173 3.23 16.18 32.02
N HIS A 174 3.15 16.26 33.36
CA HIS A 174 4.18 15.72 34.24
C HIS A 174 4.37 14.21 34.05
N HIS A 175 3.27 13.46 33.98
CA HIS A 175 3.30 12.02 33.75
C HIS A 175 3.74 11.68 32.33
N TRP A 176 3.38 12.52 31.33
CA TRP A 176 3.79 12.32 29.96
C TRP A 176 5.33 12.24 29.82
N ARG A 177 6.03 13.24 30.32
CA ARG A 177 7.49 13.32 30.17
C ARG A 177 8.21 12.18 30.87
N ARG A 178 7.75 11.80 32.08
CA ARG A 178 8.41 10.80 32.90
C ARG A 178 8.07 9.37 32.52
N ASP A 179 6.76 9.09 32.31
CA ASP A 179 6.25 7.72 32.30
C ASP A 179 5.83 7.25 30.89
N TRP A 180 5.40 8.17 30.00
CA TRP A 180 4.79 7.82 28.72
C TRP A 180 5.66 8.12 27.50
N LEU A 181 6.46 9.18 27.54
CA LEU A 181 7.34 9.56 26.45
C LEU A 181 8.34 8.46 26.06
N PRO A 182 8.92 7.67 27.00
CA PRO A 182 9.77 6.54 26.65
C PRO A 182 9.03 5.50 25.80
N TYR A 183 7.77 5.17 26.15
CA TYR A 183 6.96 4.22 25.37
C TYR A 183 6.62 4.76 23.99
N TRP A 184 6.31 6.06 23.88
CA TRP A 184 6.08 6.73 22.62
C TRP A 184 7.29 6.61 21.69
N ARG A 185 8.48 6.90 22.20
CA ARG A 185 9.73 6.77 21.43
C ARG A 185 9.98 5.34 21.00
N GLN A 186 9.81 4.40 21.91
CA GLN A 186 9.99 2.98 21.62
C GLN A 186 9.04 2.47 20.52
N LEU A 187 7.78 2.90 20.51
CA LEU A 187 6.83 2.57 19.43
C LEU A 187 7.30 3.12 18.08
N HIS A 188 7.82 4.35 18.04
CA HIS A 188 8.37 4.94 16.82
C HIS A 188 9.64 4.23 16.35
N GLU A 189 10.52 3.80 17.26
CA GLU A 189 11.70 3.00 16.94
C GLU A 189 11.30 1.66 16.33
N LEU A 190 10.35 0.94 16.93
CA LEU A 190 9.85 -0.32 16.40
C LEU A 190 9.23 -0.15 14.99
N LEU A 191 8.44 0.89 14.78
CA LEU A 191 7.89 1.19 13.45
C LEU A 191 8.99 1.46 12.42
N SER A 192 10.00 2.21 12.80
CA SER A 192 11.15 2.52 11.94
C SER A 192 11.98 1.27 11.62
N ASP A 193 12.11 0.35 12.56
CA ASP A 193 12.81 -0.92 12.36
C ASP A 193 12.06 -1.84 11.39
N ILE A 194 10.73 -1.92 11.52
CA ILE A 194 9.90 -2.70 10.60
C ILE A 194 9.94 -2.07 9.21
N ASP A 195 9.86 -0.75 9.11
CA ASP A 195 9.99 -0.03 7.84
C ASP A 195 11.34 -0.28 7.17
N TYR A 196 12.42 -0.22 7.93
CA TYR A 196 13.75 -0.56 7.42
C TYR A 196 13.78 -1.97 6.82
N GLN A 197 13.12 -2.94 7.46
CA GLN A 197 13.01 -4.31 6.93
C GLN A 197 12.21 -4.34 5.62
N VAL A 198 11.11 -3.60 5.52
CA VAL A 198 10.32 -3.47 4.27
C VAL A 198 11.21 -2.94 3.15
N LEU A 199 11.86 -1.79 3.37
CA LEU A 199 12.72 -1.15 2.36
C LEU A 199 13.88 -2.05 1.93
N LEU A 200 14.50 -2.74 2.88
CA LEU A 200 15.60 -3.66 2.63
C LEU A 200 15.18 -4.86 1.77
N ASN A 201 14.03 -5.46 2.08
CA ASN A 201 13.53 -6.61 1.35
C ASN A 201 13.10 -6.23 -0.07
N VAL A 202 12.41 -5.10 -0.25
CA VAL A 202 12.05 -4.59 -1.58
C VAL A 202 13.31 -4.29 -2.39
N TYR A 203 14.29 -3.60 -1.82
CA TYR A 203 15.57 -3.31 -2.49
C TYR A 203 16.28 -4.59 -2.96
N ARG A 204 16.38 -5.60 -2.09
CA ARG A 204 17.03 -6.87 -2.43
C ARG A 204 16.32 -7.60 -3.56
N THR A 205 14.99 -7.61 -3.55
CA THR A 205 14.16 -8.26 -4.57
C THR A 205 14.28 -7.56 -5.92
N THR A 206 14.20 -6.24 -5.95
CA THR A 206 14.30 -5.45 -7.18
C THR A 206 15.72 -5.47 -7.76
N SER A 207 16.76 -5.33 -6.91
CA SER A 207 18.17 -5.34 -7.35
C SER A 207 18.63 -6.72 -7.85
N ARG A 208 18.15 -7.82 -7.25
CA ARG A 208 18.49 -9.18 -7.68
C ARG A 208 17.95 -9.48 -9.08
N LYS A 209 16.70 -9.13 -9.35
CA LYS A 209 16.08 -9.30 -10.67
C LYS A 209 16.77 -8.45 -11.75
N ALA A 210 17.11 -7.20 -11.43
CA ALA A 210 17.84 -6.35 -12.38
C ALA A 210 19.22 -6.90 -12.77
N ARG A 211 19.88 -7.68 -11.90
CA ARG A 211 21.15 -8.35 -12.22
C ARG A 211 20.97 -9.57 -13.10
N VAL A 212 19.88 -10.32 -12.95
CA VAL A 212 19.55 -11.48 -13.79
C VAL A 212 19.23 -11.01 -15.20
N ASP A 213 18.34 -10.03 -15.34
CA ASP A 213 17.96 -9.46 -16.64
C ASP A 213 19.16 -8.92 -17.42
N LYS A 214 20.12 -8.25 -16.72
CA LYS A 214 21.37 -7.78 -17.36
C LYS A 214 22.28 -8.91 -17.82
N LYS A 215 22.31 -10.06 -17.15
CA LYS A 215 23.12 -11.20 -17.56
C LYS A 215 22.53 -11.91 -18.78
N GLU A 216 21.22 -12.02 -18.85
CA GLU A 216 20.52 -12.62 -19.99
C GLU A 216 20.67 -11.76 -21.26
N THR A 217 20.57 -10.42 -21.12
CA THR A 217 20.75 -9.49 -22.25
C THR A 217 22.20 -9.42 -22.75
N ALA A 218 23.17 -9.73 -21.89
CA ALA A 218 24.59 -9.73 -22.28
C ALA A 218 25.04 -11.09 -22.87
N ALA A 219 24.20 -12.12 -22.75
CA ALA A 219 24.47 -13.47 -23.25
C ALA A 219 23.71 -13.77 -24.58
N ALA A 220 22.85 -12.86 -25.03
CA ALA A 220 22.12 -12.91 -26.30
C ALA A 220 22.75 -11.99 -27.34
#